data_bd4228e7aed62c76e6562fe47c5ce382
#
_entry.id   bd4228e7aed62c76e6562fe47c5ce382
#
_cell.length_a   1.000
_cell.length_b   1.000
_cell.length_c   1.000
_cell.angle_alpha   90.00
_cell.angle_beta   90.00
_cell.angle_gamma   90.00
#
_symmetry.space_group_name_H-M   'P 1'
#
loop_
_entity.id
_entity.type
_entity.pdbx_description
1 polymer ?
#
loop_
_entity_poly.entity_id
_entity_poly.type
_entity_poly.pdbx_seq_one_letter_code
_entity_poly.pdbx_strand_id
1 'polypeptide(L)'
;MENLCSNGAVKHDGESAQCRTIHLVVTGQVQGVYFRAWTKELAGALKLEGWVRNRRDGSVEMVISGRADAIARMLELCRGGPPDAQVAKVEIIGEGGAAPSGFAILPTA
;
A
#
# COMPACT_ATOMS: atom_id res chain seq x y z
N MET A 1 14.53 12.02 -4.93
CA MET A 1 15.00 11.01 -4.87
C MET A 1 14.33 10.08 -5.65
N GLU A 2 14.84 9.28 -6.25
CA GLU A 2 14.17 8.52 -7.00
C GLU A 2 13.81 7.30 -6.40
N ASN A 3 12.75 6.76 -6.72
CA ASN A 3 12.30 5.47 -6.29
C ASN A 3 13.09 4.45 -7.03
N LEU A 4 13.74 3.58 -6.31
CA LEU A 4 14.54 2.59 -6.96
C LEU A 4 13.74 1.71 -7.84
N CYS A 5 12.48 1.52 -7.56
CA CYS A 5 11.68 0.63 -8.37
C CYS A 5 11.30 1.22 -9.69
N SER A 6 11.23 2.52 -9.79
CA SER A 6 10.88 3.06 -11.07
C SER A 6 12.01 2.99 -12.02
N ASN A 7 13.20 2.61 -11.58
CA ASN A 7 14.27 2.54 -12.44
C ASN A 7 14.39 1.24 -13.04
N GLY A 8 13.89 0.31 -12.50
CA GLY A 8 13.88 -0.99 -12.98
C GLY A 8 15.11 -1.58 -13.41
N ALA A 9 16.10 -0.97 -13.37
CA ALA A 9 17.23 -1.53 -13.93
C ALA A 9 18.14 -2.09 -13.01
N VAL A 10 17.87 -2.25 -11.93
CA VAL A 10 18.78 -2.69 -11.08
C VAL A 10 19.03 -3.94 -11.00
N LYS A 11 19.60 -4.52 -10.82
CA LYS A 11 19.77 -5.72 -10.79
C LYS A 11 20.74 -6.29 -10.01
N HIS A 12 21.30 -6.69 -9.71
CA HIS A 12 22.23 -7.27 -9.12
C HIS A 12 22.01 -7.70 -7.89
N ASP A 13 22.24 -8.38 -7.36
CA ASP A 13 22.20 -8.81 -6.13
C ASP A 13 20.95 -8.71 -5.74
N GLY A 14 20.32 -8.31 -6.06
CA GLY A 14 19.17 -8.18 -5.74
C GLY A 14 18.29 -8.78 -4.92
N GLU A 15 18.55 -9.41 -4.04
CA GLU A 15 17.64 -9.91 -3.31
C GLU A 15 16.79 -8.92 -2.78
N SER A 16 17.03 -8.08 -2.07
CA SER A 16 16.09 -7.20 -1.49
C SER A 16 15.79 -6.09 -2.39
N ALA A 17 16.34 -6.07 -3.55
CA ALA A 17 16.09 -4.99 -4.43
C ALA A 17 14.93 -5.22 -5.33
N GLN A 18 14.24 -6.34 -5.22
CA GLN A 18 13.15 -6.55 -6.09
C GLN A 18 12.01 -5.64 -5.78
N CYS A 19 11.27 -5.23 -6.79
CA CYS A 19 10.14 -4.33 -6.64
C CYS A 19 8.84 -5.08 -6.90
N ARG A 20 7.79 -4.64 -6.23
CA ARG A 20 6.47 -5.22 -6.39
C ARG A 20 5.45 -4.11 -6.47
N THR A 21 4.35 -4.37 -7.11
CA THR A 21 3.16 -3.53 -7.07
C THR A 21 2.00 -4.45 -6.78
N ILE A 22 1.24 -4.16 -5.73
CA ILE A 22 0.10 -4.99 -5.39
C ILE A 22 -1.12 -4.11 -5.19
N HIS A 23 -2.27 -4.72 -5.45
CA HIS A 23 -3.57 -4.09 -5.30
C HIS A 23 -4.30 -4.88 -4.23
N LEU A 24 -4.73 -4.23 -3.17
CA LEU A 24 -5.33 -4.96 -2.06
C LEU A 24 -6.54 -4.25 -1.52
N VAL A 25 -7.36 -5.01 -0.80
CA VAL A 25 -8.56 -4.50 -0.17
C VAL A 25 -8.54 -4.94 1.29
N VAL A 26 -8.82 -3.99 2.18
CA VAL A 26 -8.86 -4.25 3.61
C VAL A 26 -10.30 -4.12 4.06
N THR A 27 -10.81 -5.13 4.74
CA THR A 27 -12.20 -5.11 5.21
C THR A 27 -12.25 -5.16 6.73
N GLY A 28 -13.39 -4.81 7.28
CA GLY A 28 -13.60 -4.73 8.71
C GLY A 28 -14.05 -3.33 9.08
N GLN A 29 -13.77 -2.92 10.31
CA GLN A 29 -14.02 -1.55 10.70
C GLN A 29 -12.81 -0.73 10.33
N VAL A 30 -12.79 -0.25 9.09
CA VAL A 30 -11.62 0.39 8.51
C VAL A 30 -11.91 1.77 7.95
N GLN A 31 -13.17 2.22 7.99
CA GLN A 31 -13.50 3.58 7.57
C GLN A 31 -13.88 4.39 8.80
N GLY A 32 -13.58 5.69 8.78
CA GLY A 32 -13.87 6.54 9.91
C GLY A 32 -12.90 6.35 11.08
N VAL A 33 -11.78 5.68 10.84
CA VAL A 33 -10.80 5.37 11.88
C VAL A 33 -9.41 5.83 11.46
N TYR A 34 -9.34 6.80 10.56
CA TYR A 34 -8.06 7.39 10.15
C TYR A 34 -7.21 6.46 9.29
N PHE A 35 -7.80 5.45 8.70
CA PHE A 35 -7.04 4.43 7.98
C PHE A 35 -6.30 5.02 6.77
N ARG A 36 -6.96 5.87 5.99
CA ARG A 36 -6.33 6.42 4.78
C ARG A 36 -5.14 7.29 5.10
N ALA A 37 -5.26 8.16 6.10
CA ALA A 37 -4.16 9.04 6.49
C ALA A 37 -3.02 8.24 7.08
N TRP A 38 -3.34 7.24 7.88
CA TRP A 38 -2.36 6.33 8.47
C TRP A 38 -1.59 5.60 7.37
N THR A 39 -2.30 5.13 6.34
CA THR A 39 -1.69 4.44 5.22
C THR A 39 -0.73 5.36 4.48
N LYS A 40 -1.15 6.60 4.24
CA LYS A 40 -0.30 7.54 3.52
C LYS A 40 0.96 7.85 4.31
N GLU A 41 0.85 7.98 5.61
CA GLU A 41 2.03 8.23 6.44
C GLU A 41 3.00 7.06 6.40
N LEU A 42 2.47 5.84 6.47
CA LEU A 42 3.31 4.67 6.40
C LEU A 42 3.95 4.51 5.03
N ALA A 43 3.20 4.80 3.99
CA ALA A 43 3.74 4.70 2.64
C ALA A 43 4.91 5.67 2.48
N GLY A 44 4.80 6.86 3.05
CA GLY A 44 5.89 7.81 3.00
C GLY A 44 7.11 7.30 3.74
N ALA A 45 6.92 6.73 4.91
CA ALA A 45 8.03 6.21 5.69
C ALA A 45 8.70 5.02 5.01
N LEU A 46 7.91 4.21 4.32
CA LEU A 46 8.42 3.02 3.64
C LEU A 46 8.82 3.30 2.20
N LYS A 47 8.66 4.55 1.75
CA LYS A 47 9.00 4.97 0.40
C LYS A 47 8.23 4.19 -0.64
N LEU A 48 6.94 3.99 -0.37
CA LEU A 48 6.05 3.34 -1.31
C LEU A 48 5.29 4.38 -2.12
N GLU A 49 4.91 4.00 -3.32
CA GLU A 49 4.08 4.83 -4.19
C GLU A 49 2.73 4.17 -4.37
N GLY A 50 1.76 4.90 -4.82
CA GLY A 50 0.45 4.35 -5.08
C GLY A 50 -0.66 5.25 -4.58
N TRP A 51 -1.74 4.63 -4.09
CA TRP A 51 -2.90 5.39 -3.63
C TRP A 51 -3.74 4.53 -2.69
N VAL A 52 -4.61 5.23 -1.94
CA VAL A 52 -5.57 4.57 -1.04
C VAL A 52 -6.88 5.31 -1.14
N ARG A 53 -7.99 4.58 -1.03
CA ARG A 53 -9.32 5.22 -1.02
C ARG A 53 -10.30 4.33 -0.27
N ASN A 54 -11.37 4.97 0.21
CA ASN A 54 -12.51 4.22 0.74
C ASN A 54 -13.35 3.71 -0.42
N ARG A 55 -14.04 2.61 -0.19
CA ARG A 55 -15.02 2.12 -1.14
C ARG A 55 -16.39 2.22 -0.51
N ARG A 56 -17.42 2.24 -1.37
CA ARG A 56 -18.77 2.39 -0.86
C ARG A 56 -19.24 1.20 -0.07
N ASP A 57 -18.60 0.06 -0.23
CA ASP A 57 -18.99 -1.13 0.53
C ASP A 57 -18.37 -1.15 1.93
N GLY A 58 -17.67 -0.11 2.33
CA GLY A 58 -17.09 -0.04 3.65
C GLY A 58 -15.64 -0.45 3.73
N SER A 59 -15.09 -0.96 2.65
CA SER A 59 -13.70 -1.40 2.66
C SER A 59 -12.75 -0.27 2.30
N VAL A 60 -11.46 -0.51 2.44
CA VAL A 60 -10.41 0.40 2.00
C VAL A 60 -9.62 -0.33 0.92
N GLU A 61 -9.42 0.35 -0.19
CA GLU A 61 -8.70 -0.21 -1.32
C GLU A 61 -7.41 0.55 -1.50
N MET A 62 -6.32 -0.14 -1.84
CA MET A 62 -5.07 0.56 -2.09
C MET A 62 -4.22 -0.17 -3.11
N VAL A 63 -3.38 0.60 -3.79
CA VAL A 63 -2.33 0.07 -4.62
C VAL A 63 -1.03 0.56 -4.00
N ILE A 64 -0.09 -0.33 -3.77
CA ILE A 64 1.20 0.04 -3.21
C ILE A 64 2.31 -0.54 -4.08
N SER A 65 3.32 0.24 -4.30
CA SER A 65 4.42 -0.12 -5.19
C SER A 65 5.73 0.30 -4.57
N GLY A 66 6.70 -0.56 -4.58
CA GLY A 66 8.01 -0.27 -4.03
C GLY A 66 8.83 -1.53 -3.85
N ARG A 67 9.81 -1.45 -2.97
CA ARG A 67 10.66 -2.60 -2.71
C ARG A 67 9.85 -3.71 -2.07
N ALA A 68 10.19 -4.92 -2.43
CA ALA A 68 9.42 -6.08 -1.94
C ALA A 68 9.40 -6.15 -0.41
N ASP A 69 10.50 -5.80 0.24
CA ASP A 69 10.53 -5.85 1.70
C ASP A 69 9.64 -4.77 2.31
N ALA A 70 9.56 -3.60 1.67
CA ALA A 70 8.66 -2.55 2.14
C ALA A 70 7.21 -2.95 1.94
N ILE A 71 6.91 -3.61 0.83
CA ILE A 71 5.56 -4.11 0.57
C ILE A 71 5.17 -5.13 1.64
N ALA A 72 6.07 -6.04 1.97
CA ALA A 72 5.79 -7.05 2.98
C ALA A 72 5.53 -6.39 4.34
N ARG A 73 6.29 -5.37 4.65
CA ARG A 73 6.10 -4.65 5.92
C ARG A 73 4.75 -3.94 5.94
N MET A 74 4.36 -3.29 4.84
CA MET A 74 3.08 -2.62 4.77
C MET A 74 1.93 -3.61 4.94
N LEU A 75 2.03 -4.79 4.31
CA LEU A 75 0.99 -5.80 4.47
C LEU A 75 0.86 -6.23 5.93
N GLU A 76 1.98 -6.41 6.58
CA GLU A 76 1.95 -6.80 7.97
C GLU A 76 1.31 -5.72 8.83
N LEU A 77 1.65 -4.46 8.60
CA LEU A 77 1.09 -3.38 9.38
C LEU A 77 -0.40 -3.20 9.09
N CYS A 78 -0.84 -3.44 7.87
CA CYS A 78 -2.25 -3.32 7.52
C CYS A 78 -3.11 -4.35 8.24
N ARG A 79 -2.54 -5.48 8.63
CA ARG A 79 -3.34 -6.46 9.34
C ARG A 79 -3.80 -5.95 10.70
N GLY A 80 -3.04 -5.05 11.30
CA GLY A 80 -3.49 -4.44 12.54
C GLY A 80 -4.21 -3.13 12.31
N GLY A 81 -3.76 -2.36 11.36
CA GLY A 81 -4.35 -1.06 11.08
C GLY A 81 -4.01 -0.03 12.14
N PRO A 82 -4.57 1.16 12.02
CA PRO A 82 -4.41 2.17 13.06
C PRO A 82 -5.15 1.78 14.34
N PRO A 83 -4.91 2.47 15.43
CA PRO A 83 -5.43 2.03 16.73
C PRO A 83 -6.92 1.81 16.82
N ASP A 84 -7.71 2.63 16.11
CA ASP A 84 -9.15 2.50 16.20
C ASP A 84 -9.75 1.57 15.17
N ALA A 85 -8.93 0.96 14.34
CA ALA A 85 -9.45 0.07 13.29
C ALA A 85 -9.56 -1.35 13.82
N GLN A 86 -10.47 -2.09 13.20
CA GLN A 86 -10.57 -3.52 13.45
C GLN A 86 -10.55 -4.20 12.10
N VAL A 87 -9.40 -4.70 11.72
CA VAL A 87 -9.21 -5.29 10.41
C VAL A 87 -9.67 -6.73 10.44
N ALA A 88 -10.62 -7.06 9.59
CA ALA A 88 -11.10 -8.43 9.48
C ALA A 88 -10.29 -9.21 8.45
N LYS A 89 -9.87 -8.57 7.36
CA LYS A 89 -9.20 -9.29 6.30
C LYS A 89 -8.38 -8.35 5.45
N VAL A 90 -7.23 -8.78 5.02
CA VAL A 90 -6.42 -8.09 4.04
C VAL A 90 -6.32 -9.02 2.84
N GLU A 91 -6.81 -8.58 1.69
CA GLU A 91 -6.88 -9.45 0.53
C GLU A 91 -6.15 -8.83 -0.64
N ILE A 92 -5.21 -9.53 -1.23
CA ILE A 92 -4.52 -9.07 -2.42
C ILE A 92 -5.36 -9.48 -3.60
N ILE A 93 -5.82 -8.49 -4.39
CA ILE A 93 -6.69 -8.77 -5.51
C ILE A 93 -5.99 -8.57 -6.84
N GLY A 94 -4.75 -8.16 -6.85
CA GLY A 94 -4.00 -8.04 -8.09
C GLY A 94 -2.55 -7.79 -7.80
N GLU A 95 -1.73 -8.06 -8.80
CA GLU A 95 -0.30 -7.82 -8.67
C GLU A 95 0.24 -7.37 -10.02
N GLY A 96 1.20 -6.46 -10.00
CA GLY A 96 1.78 -5.92 -11.21
C GLY A 96 1.10 -4.65 -11.64
N GLY A 97 1.52 -4.10 -12.75
CA GLY A 97 0.95 -2.87 -13.26
C GLY A 97 1.71 -1.65 -12.76
N ALA A 98 1.22 -0.49 -13.13
CA ALA A 98 1.88 0.75 -12.84
C ALA A 98 1.21 1.44 -11.68
N ALA A 99 1.96 2.23 -10.95
CA ALA A 99 1.42 3.06 -9.88
C ALA A 99 1.89 4.49 -10.12
N PRO A 100 1.12 5.48 -9.66
CA PRO A 100 1.55 6.86 -9.83
C PRO A 100 2.74 7.17 -8.94
N SER A 101 3.45 8.23 -9.25
CA SER A 101 4.49 8.69 -8.39
C SER A 101 3.89 9.26 -7.14
N GLY A 102 4.55 9.05 -6.02
CA GLY A 102 4.06 9.53 -4.74
C GLY A 102 2.91 8.69 -4.23
N PHE A 103 2.31 9.12 -3.14
CA PHE A 103 1.20 8.38 -2.56
C PHE A 103 0.04 9.33 -2.32
N ALA A 104 -1.11 9.00 -2.86
CA ALA A 104 -2.27 9.88 -2.85
C ALA A 104 -3.45 9.24 -2.14
N ILE A 105 -4.29 10.08 -1.53
CA ILE A 105 -5.59 9.64 -1.04
C ILE A 105 -6.59 10.05 -2.09
N LEU A 106 -7.30 9.07 -2.63
CA LEU A 106 -8.26 9.33 -3.69
C LEU A 106 -9.68 9.42 -3.14
N PRO A 107 -10.61 10.00 -3.88
CA PRO A 107 -12.00 10.05 -3.45
C PRO A 107 -12.61 8.66 -3.31
N THR A 108 -13.65 8.57 -2.52
CA THR A 108 -14.36 7.31 -2.32
C THR A 108 -14.94 6.81 -3.63
N ALA A 109 -14.79 5.54 -3.86
CA ALA A 109 -15.27 4.93 -5.10
C ALA A 109 -16.40 3.95 -4.90
#